data_472bad9fee8012569da1673edfc9e109
#
_entry.id   472bad9fee8012569da1673edfc9e109
#
_cell.length_a   1.000
_cell.length_b   1.000
_cell.length_c   1.000
_cell.angle_alpha   90.00
_cell.angle_beta   90.00
_cell.angle_gamma   90.00
#
_symmetry.space_group_name_H-M   'P 1'
#
loop_
_entity.id
_entity.type
_entity.pdbx_description
1 polymer ?
#
loop_
_entity_poly.entity_id
_entity_poly.type
_entity_poly.pdbx_seq_one_letter_code
_entity_poly.pdbx_strand_id
1 'polypeptide(L)'
;MTALPGTTGRRRIYLMRHGHVDYFAREVREAGHTDLVPLTLLGREQAKASAGALAHVRFDRALSSGLPRTIETAEIVLANNADAAHLTLGVDAGLVEIKGGGGLARAKSREELAVRMTFEFDQAGVPGARMMGGDVFAEVQARAAAALEQLLARPGWHTALVVAHEGTNRLLLSWMTGNGLKAVQSFEQDLACINVLDFDMVPREDGTVGNEIARRIIKVVNLTPYNYVKHGMNLTAIETIFART
;
A
#
# COMPACT_ATOMS: atom_id res chain seq x y z
N MET A 1 -17.84 -10.90 14.87
CA MET A 1 -18.35 -9.50 14.99
C MET A 1 -19.80 -9.50 14.57
N THR A 2 -20.66 -8.84 15.34
CA THR A 2 -22.08 -8.70 14.99
C THR A 2 -22.19 -7.75 13.79
N ALA A 3 -22.86 -8.19 12.72
CA ALA A 3 -23.16 -7.32 11.59
C ALA A 3 -24.13 -6.22 12.03
N LEU A 4 -23.95 -5.00 11.51
CA LEU A 4 -24.95 -3.95 11.67
C LEU A 4 -26.23 -4.35 10.94
N PRO A 5 -27.43 -3.99 11.44
CA PRO A 5 -28.69 -4.23 10.71
C PRO A 5 -28.58 -3.76 9.25
N GLY A 6 -29.00 -4.61 8.31
CA GLY A 6 -28.90 -4.33 6.88
C GLY A 6 -27.55 -4.61 6.23
N THR A 7 -26.52 -5.02 7.00
CA THR A 7 -25.23 -5.41 6.44
C THR A 7 -25.00 -6.91 6.53
N THR A 8 -24.13 -7.44 5.66
CA THR A 8 -23.68 -8.83 5.67
C THR A 8 -22.43 -9.01 6.55
N GLY A 9 -21.90 -7.95 7.14
CA GLY A 9 -20.76 -7.93 8.05
C GLY A 9 -19.77 -6.82 7.73
N ARG A 10 -18.74 -6.72 8.57
CA ARG A 10 -17.61 -5.81 8.38
C ARG A 10 -16.37 -6.61 8.01
N ARG A 11 -15.62 -6.11 7.03
CA ARG A 11 -14.32 -6.62 6.65
C ARG A 11 -13.25 -5.60 6.97
N ARG A 12 -12.11 -6.07 7.44
CA ARG A 12 -10.96 -5.25 7.80
C ARG A 12 -9.76 -5.62 6.93
N ILE A 13 -9.12 -4.61 6.35
CA ILE A 13 -7.86 -4.74 5.63
C ILE A 13 -6.77 -4.00 6.39
N TYR A 14 -5.70 -4.70 6.71
CA TYR A 14 -4.43 -4.12 7.13
C TYR A 14 -3.60 -3.90 5.88
N LEU A 15 -3.63 -2.66 5.37
CA LEU A 15 -2.90 -2.25 4.17
C LEU A 15 -1.53 -1.73 4.58
N MET A 16 -0.47 -2.39 4.12
CA MET A 16 0.90 -2.05 4.47
C MET A 16 1.69 -1.58 3.25
N ARG A 17 2.65 -0.69 3.48
CA ARG A 17 3.75 -0.46 2.56
C ARG A 17 4.88 -1.45 2.86
N HIS A 18 5.63 -1.90 1.85
CA HIS A 18 6.85 -2.71 2.05
C HIS A 18 7.90 -1.96 2.88
N GLY A 19 8.84 -2.69 3.49
CA GLY A 19 10.00 -2.16 4.22
C GLY A 19 11.02 -1.48 3.30
N HIS A 20 12.08 -0.93 3.89
CA HIS A 20 13.13 -0.21 3.17
C HIS A 20 13.81 -1.06 2.09
N VAL A 21 14.07 -0.42 0.96
CA VAL A 21 14.85 -0.94 -0.18
C VAL A 21 15.87 0.11 -0.61
N ASP A 22 16.96 -0.30 -1.24
CA ASP A 22 17.93 0.61 -1.83
C ASP A 22 17.78 0.65 -3.36
N TYR A 23 17.06 1.65 -3.85
CA TYR A 23 16.89 1.87 -5.28
C TYR A 23 18.16 2.32 -6.00
N PHE A 24 19.19 2.73 -5.26
CA PHE A 24 20.46 3.22 -5.81
C PHE A 24 21.60 2.19 -5.68
N ALA A 25 21.29 1.00 -5.16
CA ALA A 25 22.24 -0.10 -5.13
C ALA A 25 22.79 -0.38 -6.55
N ARG A 26 24.05 -0.78 -6.61
CA ARG A 26 24.74 -1.01 -7.88
C ARG A 26 23.98 -2.02 -8.76
N GLU A 27 23.52 -3.11 -8.17
CA GLU A 27 22.83 -4.20 -8.83
C GLU A 27 21.49 -3.73 -9.43
N VAL A 28 20.79 -2.81 -8.76
CA VAL A 28 19.54 -2.23 -9.24
C VAL A 28 19.79 -1.33 -10.45
N ARG A 29 20.86 -0.51 -10.39
CA ARG A 29 21.23 0.36 -11.51
C ARG A 29 21.70 -0.44 -12.73
N GLU A 30 22.44 -1.52 -12.53
CA GLU A 30 22.88 -2.42 -13.59
C GLU A 30 21.70 -3.17 -14.22
N ALA A 31 20.68 -3.56 -13.42
CA ALA A 31 19.47 -4.18 -13.92
C ALA A 31 18.57 -3.23 -14.76
N GLY A 32 18.70 -1.91 -14.57
CA GLY A 32 17.93 -0.89 -15.28
C GLY A 32 16.44 -0.81 -14.93
N HIS A 33 15.99 -1.56 -13.90
CA HIS A 33 14.61 -1.52 -13.41
C HIS A 33 14.55 -1.78 -11.89
N THR A 34 13.48 -1.33 -11.25
CA THR A 34 13.30 -1.38 -9.79
C THR A 34 12.37 -2.53 -9.33
N ASP A 35 11.89 -3.35 -10.24
CA ASP A 35 10.86 -4.36 -9.91
C ASP A 35 11.43 -5.46 -9.00
N LEU A 36 12.68 -5.87 -9.20
CA LEU A 36 13.32 -6.97 -8.45
C LEU A 36 14.11 -6.52 -7.21
N VAL A 37 13.98 -5.26 -6.79
CA VAL A 37 14.72 -4.75 -5.62
C VAL A 37 14.25 -5.46 -4.34
N PRO A 38 15.18 -6.12 -3.58
CA PRO A 38 14.85 -6.79 -2.33
C PRO A 38 14.81 -5.81 -1.15
N LEU A 39 14.30 -6.28 -0.01
CA LEU A 39 14.43 -5.55 1.26
C LEU A 39 15.91 -5.46 1.69
N THR A 40 16.27 -4.32 2.27
CA THR A 40 17.54 -4.19 3.01
C THR A 40 17.41 -4.79 4.42
N LEU A 41 18.51 -4.87 5.15
CA LEU A 41 18.47 -5.23 6.58
C LEU A 41 17.54 -4.30 7.37
N LEU A 42 17.62 -2.99 7.13
CA LEU A 42 16.72 -2.01 7.73
C LEU A 42 15.25 -2.32 7.38
N GLY A 43 14.96 -2.65 6.12
CA GLY A 43 13.60 -2.98 5.69
C GLY A 43 13.03 -4.21 6.39
N ARG A 44 13.86 -5.23 6.64
CA ARG A 44 13.49 -6.41 7.41
C ARG A 44 13.19 -6.08 8.87
N GLU A 45 14.02 -5.21 9.51
CA GLU A 45 13.77 -4.77 10.89
C GLU A 45 12.48 -3.95 11.01
N GLN A 46 12.20 -3.08 10.04
CA GLN A 46 10.93 -2.33 9.98
C GLN A 46 9.73 -3.29 9.82
N ALA A 47 9.84 -4.27 8.93
CA ALA A 47 8.80 -5.29 8.73
C ALA A 47 8.58 -6.14 9.99
N LYS A 48 9.65 -6.53 10.71
CA LYS A 48 9.55 -7.25 12.00
C LYS A 48 8.86 -6.43 13.08
N ALA A 49 9.13 -5.13 13.17
CA ALA A 49 8.44 -4.26 14.12
C ALA A 49 6.93 -4.21 13.85
N SER A 50 6.55 -4.09 12.57
CA SER A 50 5.14 -4.15 12.17
C SER A 50 4.53 -5.53 12.38
N ALA A 51 5.28 -6.60 12.15
CA ALA A 51 4.87 -7.97 12.44
C ALA A 51 4.57 -8.17 13.93
N GLY A 52 5.41 -7.63 14.82
CA GLY A 52 5.18 -7.66 16.27
C GLY A 52 3.87 -6.97 16.67
N ALA A 53 3.57 -5.80 16.07
CA ALA A 53 2.31 -5.10 16.30
C ALA A 53 1.08 -5.88 15.80
N LEU A 54 1.23 -6.70 14.77
CA LEU A 54 0.18 -7.50 14.15
C LEU A 54 0.13 -8.97 14.63
N ALA A 55 1.02 -9.38 15.53
CA ALA A 55 1.18 -10.78 15.94
C ALA A 55 -0.11 -11.43 16.50
N HIS A 56 -1.00 -10.61 17.08
CA HIS A 56 -2.27 -11.06 17.66
C HIS A 56 -3.47 -10.95 16.70
N VAL A 57 -3.27 -10.46 15.48
CA VAL A 57 -4.34 -10.29 14.50
C VAL A 57 -4.59 -11.62 13.77
N ARG A 58 -5.81 -12.11 13.81
CA ARG A 58 -6.20 -13.31 13.04
C ARG A 58 -6.48 -12.88 11.59
N PHE A 59 -5.60 -13.26 10.69
CA PHE A 59 -5.78 -13.07 9.26
C PHE A 59 -6.50 -14.26 8.63
N ASP A 60 -7.49 -13.97 7.78
CA ASP A 60 -8.18 -14.98 6.96
C ASP A 60 -7.64 -14.98 5.53
N ARG A 61 -7.02 -13.89 5.10
CA ARG A 61 -6.45 -13.68 3.75
C ARG A 61 -5.16 -12.88 3.83
N ALA A 62 -4.26 -13.14 2.91
CA ALA A 62 -3.04 -12.35 2.71
C ALA A 62 -2.76 -12.17 1.22
N LEU A 63 -2.45 -10.94 0.81
CA LEU A 63 -2.12 -10.57 -0.56
C LEU A 63 -0.90 -9.64 -0.60
N SER A 64 -0.15 -9.73 -1.70
CA SER A 64 0.90 -8.79 -2.05
C SER A 64 0.79 -8.38 -3.51
N SER A 65 1.53 -7.36 -3.91
CA SER A 65 1.63 -6.95 -5.32
C SER A 65 2.42 -7.95 -6.19
N GLY A 66 3.10 -8.93 -5.58
CA GLY A 66 3.96 -9.89 -6.27
C GLY A 66 5.41 -9.44 -6.46
N LEU A 67 5.78 -8.20 -6.09
CA LEU A 67 7.17 -7.78 -6.16
C LEU A 67 7.96 -8.28 -4.94
N PRO A 68 9.26 -8.63 -5.07
CA PRO A 68 10.04 -9.26 -3.99
C PRO A 68 9.93 -8.55 -2.64
N ARG A 69 10.02 -7.22 -2.60
CA ARG A 69 9.91 -6.42 -1.39
C ARG A 69 8.57 -6.51 -0.69
N THR A 70 7.46 -6.67 -1.44
CA THR A 70 6.11 -6.82 -0.87
C THR A 70 5.87 -8.25 -0.42
N ILE A 71 6.36 -9.23 -1.16
CA ILE A 71 6.32 -10.64 -0.79
C ILE A 71 7.07 -10.83 0.53
N GLU A 72 8.35 -10.43 0.59
CA GLU A 72 9.18 -10.59 1.78
C GLU A 72 8.61 -9.85 3.00
N THR A 73 8.07 -8.63 2.83
CA THR A 73 7.39 -7.92 3.92
C THR A 73 6.19 -8.70 4.44
N ALA A 74 5.34 -9.23 3.55
CA ALA A 74 4.18 -10.03 3.93
C ALA A 74 4.58 -11.33 4.63
N GLU A 75 5.59 -12.03 4.14
CA GLU A 75 6.11 -13.27 4.72
C GLU A 75 6.65 -13.04 6.14
N ILE A 76 7.39 -11.93 6.38
CA ILE A 76 7.87 -11.56 7.72
C ILE A 76 6.69 -11.34 8.67
N VAL A 77 5.62 -10.66 8.23
CA VAL A 77 4.42 -10.44 9.05
C VAL A 77 3.72 -11.77 9.34
N LEU A 78 3.52 -12.62 8.35
CA LEU A 78 2.84 -13.91 8.52
C LEU A 78 3.65 -14.88 9.37
N ALA A 79 4.97 -14.93 9.23
CA ALA A 79 5.85 -15.78 10.03
C ALA A 79 5.83 -15.46 11.54
N ASN A 80 5.54 -14.20 11.89
CA ASN A 80 5.41 -13.76 13.29
C ASN A 80 3.96 -13.86 13.83
N ASN A 81 3.03 -14.35 13.04
CA ASN A 81 1.63 -14.44 13.39
C ASN A 81 1.26 -15.90 13.68
N ALA A 82 0.91 -16.20 14.92
CA ALA A 82 0.65 -17.57 15.38
C ALA A 82 -0.50 -18.27 14.63
N ASP A 83 -1.47 -17.48 14.16
CA ASP A 83 -2.66 -18.00 13.48
C ASP A 83 -2.52 -18.05 11.94
N ALA A 84 -1.38 -17.61 11.39
CA ALA A 84 -1.23 -17.46 9.94
C ALA A 84 -0.61 -18.67 9.21
N ALA A 85 -0.21 -19.73 9.93
CA ALA A 85 0.45 -20.92 9.35
C ALA A 85 -0.38 -21.63 8.25
N HIS A 86 -1.70 -21.42 8.25
CA HIS A 86 -2.63 -21.98 7.26
C HIS A 86 -2.83 -21.08 6.03
N LEU A 87 -2.26 -19.84 6.04
CA LEU A 87 -2.47 -18.88 4.97
C LEU A 87 -1.45 -19.07 3.85
N THR A 88 -1.95 -19.03 2.63
CA THR A 88 -1.11 -18.87 1.44
C THR A 88 -1.13 -17.41 1.03
N LEU A 89 0.05 -16.82 0.86
CA LEU A 89 0.18 -15.47 0.33
C LEU A 89 -0.24 -15.45 -1.14
N GLY A 90 -1.32 -14.74 -1.44
CA GLY A 90 -1.78 -14.49 -2.81
C GLY A 90 -1.04 -13.31 -3.44
N VAL A 91 -1.07 -13.28 -4.76
CA VAL A 91 -0.51 -12.18 -5.56
C VAL A 91 -1.62 -11.53 -6.35
N ASP A 92 -1.65 -10.18 -6.35
CA ASP A 92 -2.56 -9.40 -7.18
C ASP A 92 -1.78 -8.26 -7.87
N ALA A 93 -1.63 -8.36 -9.18
CA ALA A 93 -0.92 -7.37 -10.00
C ALA A 93 -1.61 -5.99 -9.99
N GLY A 94 -2.89 -5.93 -9.59
CA GLY A 94 -3.61 -4.68 -9.35
C GLY A 94 -2.98 -3.82 -8.25
N LEU A 95 -2.18 -4.41 -7.37
CA LEU A 95 -1.51 -3.73 -6.25
C LEU A 95 -0.07 -3.27 -6.57
N VAL A 96 0.43 -3.46 -7.79
CA VAL A 96 1.79 -3.03 -8.20
C VAL A 96 1.89 -1.51 -8.14
N GLU A 97 3.10 -1.02 -7.81
CA GLU A 97 3.39 0.42 -7.69
C GLU A 97 3.07 1.20 -8.96
N ILE A 98 2.65 2.45 -8.78
CA ILE A 98 2.54 3.41 -9.87
C ILE A 98 3.92 3.63 -10.49
N LYS A 99 4.02 3.53 -11.81
CA LYS A 99 5.30 3.62 -12.52
C LYS A 99 5.52 5.03 -13.05
N GLY A 100 6.67 5.60 -12.72
CA GLY A 100 7.17 6.80 -13.36
C GLY A 100 7.56 6.52 -14.81
N GLY A 101 7.37 7.49 -15.68
CA GLY A 101 7.89 7.45 -17.06
C GLY A 101 9.37 7.80 -17.11
N GLY A 102 9.91 7.96 -18.33
CA GLY A 102 11.32 8.33 -18.59
C GLY A 102 11.78 9.66 -17.98
N GLY A 103 10.96 10.29 -17.14
CA GLY A 103 11.32 11.48 -16.36
C GLY A 103 12.47 11.24 -15.37
N LEU A 104 12.60 9.99 -14.86
CA LEU A 104 13.76 9.57 -14.06
C LEU A 104 15.09 9.71 -14.83
N ALA A 105 15.10 9.30 -16.10
CA ALA A 105 16.30 9.41 -16.96
C ALA A 105 16.63 10.86 -17.40
N ARG A 106 15.69 11.78 -17.23
CA ARG A 106 15.87 13.21 -17.63
C ARG A 106 16.32 14.10 -16.48
N ALA A 107 16.33 13.63 -15.25
CA ALA A 107 16.85 14.39 -14.12
C ALA A 107 18.37 14.53 -14.25
N LYS A 108 18.88 15.76 -14.18
CA LYS A 108 20.31 16.05 -14.32
C LYS A 108 21.07 15.81 -13.02
N SER A 109 20.37 15.73 -11.90
CA SER A 109 20.95 15.45 -10.58
C SER A 109 19.97 14.72 -9.69
N ARG A 110 20.49 14.14 -8.58
CA ARG A 110 19.67 13.49 -7.53
C ARG A 110 18.76 14.52 -6.86
N GLU A 111 19.22 15.73 -6.66
CA GLU A 111 18.47 16.83 -6.05
C GLU A 111 17.29 17.26 -6.95
N GLU A 112 17.51 17.40 -8.28
CA GLU A 112 16.44 17.69 -9.22
C GLU A 112 15.38 16.60 -9.22
N LEU A 113 15.80 15.34 -9.15
CA LEU A 113 14.90 14.20 -9.08
C LEU A 113 14.09 14.22 -7.77
N ALA A 114 14.73 14.51 -6.63
CA ALA A 114 14.07 14.63 -5.33
C ALA A 114 12.97 15.69 -5.35
N VAL A 115 13.27 16.89 -5.83
CA VAL A 115 12.29 17.99 -5.93
C VAL A 115 11.11 17.58 -6.81
N ARG A 116 11.36 16.99 -7.97
CA ARG A 116 10.29 16.54 -8.87
C ARG A 116 9.41 15.50 -8.20
N MET A 117 9.99 14.48 -7.58
CA MET A 117 9.22 13.40 -6.96
C MET A 117 8.43 13.86 -5.74
N THR A 118 8.96 14.78 -4.94
CA THR A 118 8.29 15.30 -3.75
C THR A 118 6.92 15.90 -4.06
N PHE A 119 6.81 16.64 -5.17
CA PHE A 119 5.58 17.33 -5.57
C PHE A 119 4.76 16.58 -6.63
N GLU A 120 5.17 15.38 -7.03
CA GLU A 120 4.48 14.64 -8.09
C GLU A 120 3.07 14.21 -7.66
N PHE A 121 2.89 13.84 -6.41
CA PHE A 121 1.58 13.48 -5.88
C PHE A 121 0.61 14.65 -5.74
N ASP A 122 1.11 15.90 -5.71
CA ASP A 122 0.26 17.10 -5.65
C ASP A 122 -0.54 17.29 -6.94
N GLN A 123 -0.03 16.74 -8.04
CA GLN A 123 -0.68 16.79 -9.35
C GLN A 123 -1.73 15.69 -9.55
N ALA A 124 -1.82 14.71 -8.65
CA ALA A 124 -2.69 13.55 -8.84
C ALA A 124 -4.16 13.91 -9.08
N GLY A 125 -4.64 15.00 -8.46
CA GLY A 125 -6.01 15.51 -8.62
C GLY A 125 -6.30 16.21 -9.95
N VAL A 126 -5.29 16.47 -10.78
CA VAL A 126 -5.45 17.10 -12.09
C VAL A 126 -5.90 16.05 -13.10
N PRO A 127 -6.97 16.30 -13.89
CA PRO A 127 -7.43 15.34 -14.89
C PRO A 127 -6.33 14.93 -15.87
N GLY A 128 -6.11 13.63 -16.03
CA GLY A 128 -5.08 13.07 -16.93
C GLY A 128 -3.65 13.17 -16.42
N ALA A 129 -3.43 13.63 -15.18
CA ALA A 129 -2.09 13.69 -14.59
C ALA A 129 -1.42 12.32 -14.56
N ARG A 130 -0.10 12.33 -14.78
CA ARG A 130 0.74 11.13 -14.89
C ARG A 130 1.91 11.19 -13.93
N MET A 131 2.23 10.09 -13.28
CA MET A 131 3.42 9.96 -12.44
C MET A 131 4.69 10.16 -13.30
N MET A 132 5.32 11.30 -13.22
CA MET A 132 6.55 11.64 -13.97
C MET A 132 6.48 11.30 -15.48
N GLY A 133 5.29 11.48 -16.09
CA GLY A 133 5.04 11.13 -17.49
C GLY A 133 4.81 9.63 -17.77
N GLY A 134 4.71 8.80 -16.74
CA GLY A 134 4.39 7.37 -16.81
C GLY A 134 2.91 7.07 -16.67
N ASP A 135 2.57 6.26 -15.67
CA ASP A 135 1.19 5.83 -15.41
C ASP A 135 0.26 7.01 -15.09
N VAL A 136 -0.98 6.92 -15.53
CA VAL A 136 -2.04 7.88 -15.20
C VAL A 136 -2.55 7.58 -13.79
N PHE A 137 -2.56 8.57 -12.90
CA PHE A 137 -3.01 8.38 -11.51
C PHE A 137 -4.41 7.77 -11.42
N ALA A 138 -5.35 8.22 -12.24
CA ALA A 138 -6.73 7.72 -12.25
C ALA A 138 -6.81 6.24 -12.64
N GLU A 139 -6.01 5.80 -13.62
CA GLU A 139 -5.97 4.41 -14.07
C GLU A 139 -5.40 3.49 -12.99
N VAL A 140 -4.34 3.93 -12.32
CA VAL A 140 -3.73 3.16 -11.21
C VAL A 140 -4.68 3.11 -10.02
N GLN A 141 -5.37 4.21 -9.67
CA GLN A 141 -6.38 4.18 -8.61
C GLN A 141 -7.51 3.21 -8.95
N ALA A 142 -8.03 3.24 -10.16
CA ALA A 142 -9.09 2.34 -10.60
C ALA A 142 -8.64 0.88 -10.54
N ARG A 143 -7.43 0.56 -11.02
CA ARG A 143 -6.83 -0.77 -10.97
C ARG A 143 -6.66 -1.28 -9.54
N ALA A 144 -6.11 -0.46 -8.65
CA ALA A 144 -5.88 -0.82 -7.26
C ALA A 144 -7.20 -0.95 -6.47
N ALA A 145 -8.16 -0.06 -6.70
CA ALA A 145 -9.50 -0.16 -6.12
C ALA A 145 -10.21 -1.44 -6.56
N ALA A 146 -10.16 -1.79 -7.86
CA ALA A 146 -10.74 -3.02 -8.39
C ALA A 146 -10.13 -4.27 -7.73
N ALA A 147 -8.83 -4.30 -7.46
CA ALA A 147 -8.18 -5.40 -6.72
C ALA A 147 -8.77 -5.56 -5.30
N LEU A 148 -8.97 -4.45 -4.56
CA LEU A 148 -9.60 -4.51 -3.24
C LEU A 148 -11.09 -4.88 -3.34
N GLU A 149 -11.83 -4.36 -4.31
CA GLU A 149 -13.25 -4.71 -4.52
C GLU A 149 -13.42 -6.19 -4.85
N GLN A 150 -12.55 -6.77 -5.68
CA GLN A 150 -12.54 -8.20 -5.96
C GLN A 150 -12.22 -9.04 -4.72
N LEU A 151 -11.28 -8.62 -3.88
CA LEU A 151 -11.02 -9.25 -2.60
C LEU A 151 -12.25 -9.17 -1.70
N LEU A 152 -12.84 -7.99 -1.56
CA LEU A 152 -14.02 -7.71 -0.72
C LEU A 152 -15.26 -8.49 -1.19
N ALA A 153 -15.42 -8.73 -2.49
CA ALA A 153 -16.54 -9.51 -3.02
C ALA A 153 -16.47 -11.00 -2.62
N ARG A 154 -15.28 -11.54 -2.34
CA ARG A 154 -15.12 -12.97 -1.96
C ARG A 154 -15.74 -13.23 -0.60
N PRO A 155 -16.51 -14.33 -0.41
CA PRO A 155 -17.09 -14.67 0.90
C PRO A 155 -16.07 -15.32 1.84
N GLY A 156 -16.48 -15.51 3.10
CA GLY A 156 -15.80 -16.39 4.06
C GLY A 156 -14.52 -15.82 4.66
N TRP A 157 -14.44 -14.49 4.84
CA TRP A 157 -13.32 -13.86 5.53
C TRP A 157 -13.75 -12.54 6.21
N HIS A 158 -13.01 -12.13 7.22
CA HIS A 158 -13.25 -10.90 7.97
C HIS A 158 -12.03 -9.97 7.99
N THR A 159 -10.83 -10.54 8.00
CA THR A 159 -9.57 -9.79 8.17
C THR A 159 -8.55 -10.21 7.12
N ALA A 160 -7.97 -9.24 6.43
CA ALA A 160 -6.95 -9.48 5.43
C ALA A 160 -5.69 -8.62 5.66
N LEU A 161 -4.54 -9.20 5.36
CA LEU A 161 -3.28 -8.49 5.17
C LEU A 161 -3.12 -8.17 3.68
N VAL A 162 -2.80 -6.93 3.34
CA VAL A 162 -2.46 -6.50 1.98
C VAL A 162 -1.16 -5.71 2.02
N VAL A 163 -0.14 -6.15 1.30
CA VAL A 163 1.16 -5.46 1.25
C VAL A 163 1.40 -4.91 -0.14
N ALA A 164 1.51 -3.59 -0.24
CA ALA A 164 1.69 -2.88 -1.49
C ALA A 164 2.78 -1.80 -1.38
N HIS A 165 2.59 -0.66 -2.00
CA HIS A 165 3.60 0.37 -2.22
C HIS A 165 3.11 1.75 -1.80
N GLU A 166 4.01 2.73 -1.77
CA GLU A 166 3.69 4.10 -1.36
C GLU A 166 2.61 4.73 -2.23
N GLY A 167 2.84 4.85 -3.53
CA GLY A 167 1.91 5.52 -4.43
C GLY A 167 0.57 4.78 -4.51
N THR A 168 0.61 3.46 -4.63
CA THR A 168 -0.61 2.63 -4.63
C THR A 168 -1.42 2.79 -3.34
N ASN A 169 -0.76 2.83 -2.17
CA ASN A 169 -1.46 3.03 -0.89
C ASN A 169 -2.06 4.44 -0.77
N ARG A 170 -1.33 5.49 -1.20
CA ARG A 170 -1.86 6.87 -1.24
C ARG A 170 -3.13 6.95 -2.10
N LEU A 171 -3.11 6.30 -3.26
CA LEU A 171 -4.26 6.24 -4.17
C LEU A 171 -5.45 5.50 -3.56
N LEU A 172 -5.22 4.36 -2.89
CA LEU A 172 -6.24 3.61 -2.18
C LEU A 172 -6.82 4.38 -1.00
N LEU A 173 -5.98 5.07 -0.21
CA LEU A 173 -6.44 5.92 0.89
C LEU A 173 -7.30 7.08 0.38
N SER A 174 -6.92 7.70 -0.75
CA SER A 174 -7.71 8.73 -1.38
C SER A 174 -9.07 8.18 -1.89
N TRP A 175 -9.09 6.99 -2.49
CA TRP A 175 -10.30 6.28 -2.88
C TRP A 175 -11.21 5.98 -1.68
N MET A 176 -10.65 5.63 -0.51
CA MET A 176 -11.40 5.42 0.73
C MET A 176 -12.19 6.64 1.18
N THR A 177 -11.70 7.86 0.90
CA THR A 177 -12.39 9.11 1.28
C THR A 177 -13.60 9.44 0.41
N GLY A 178 -13.75 8.79 -0.74
CA GLY A 178 -14.77 9.14 -1.73
C GLY A 178 -14.47 10.40 -2.55
N ASN A 179 -13.32 11.07 -2.32
CA ASN A 179 -12.95 12.32 -3.00
C ASN A 179 -12.07 12.11 -4.25
N GLY A 180 -12.04 10.90 -4.79
CA GLY A 180 -11.22 10.55 -5.95
C GLY A 180 -9.73 10.74 -5.66
N LEU A 181 -9.04 11.52 -6.49
CA LEU A 181 -7.59 11.72 -6.39
C LEU A 181 -7.15 12.95 -5.57
N LYS A 182 -8.09 13.78 -5.14
CA LYS A 182 -7.78 15.06 -4.49
C LYS A 182 -7.05 14.95 -3.15
N ALA A 183 -7.24 13.82 -2.45
CA ALA A 183 -6.62 13.61 -1.15
C ALA A 183 -5.27 12.89 -1.21
N VAL A 184 -4.79 12.47 -2.40
CA VAL A 184 -3.56 11.67 -2.57
C VAL A 184 -2.34 12.35 -1.94
N GLN A 185 -2.18 13.65 -2.16
CA GLN A 185 -1.08 14.46 -1.64
C GLN A 185 -1.02 14.50 -0.09
N SER A 186 -2.17 14.33 0.57
CA SER A 186 -2.27 14.47 2.03
C SER A 186 -1.93 13.19 2.79
N PHE A 187 -1.74 12.07 2.11
CA PHE A 187 -1.44 10.80 2.73
C PHE A 187 0.05 10.48 2.65
N GLU A 188 0.73 10.56 3.78
CA GLU A 188 2.10 10.04 3.89
C GLU A 188 2.08 8.54 4.11
N GLN A 189 3.10 7.84 3.60
CA GLN A 189 3.26 6.39 3.72
C GLN A 189 4.71 6.06 4.04
N ASP A 190 5.05 5.97 5.31
CA ASP A 190 6.38 5.53 5.74
C ASP A 190 6.62 4.05 5.43
N LEU A 191 7.88 3.65 5.45
CA LEU A 191 8.29 2.27 5.19
C LEU A 191 7.71 1.31 6.23
N ALA A 192 7.20 0.17 5.79
CA ALA A 192 6.50 -0.84 6.60
C ALA A 192 5.35 -0.29 7.46
N CYS A 193 4.78 0.88 7.12
CA CYS A 193 3.63 1.42 7.82
C CYS A 193 2.38 0.55 7.66
N ILE A 194 1.47 0.69 8.60
CA ILE A 194 0.19 -0.01 8.65
C ILE A 194 -0.93 1.02 8.52
N ASN A 195 -1.84 0.79 7.58
CA ASN A 195 -3.14 1.45 7.51
C ASN A 195 -4.22 0.43 7.85
N VAL A 196 -5.26 0.84 8.57
CA VAL A 196 -6.37 -0.04 8.94
C VAL A 196 -7.65 0.49 8.31
N LEU A 197 -8.23 -0.29 7.41
CA LEU A 197 -9.37 0.05 6.59
C LEU A 197 -10.52 -0.92 6.88
N ASP A 198 -11.69 -0.37 7.23
CA ASP A 198 -12.91 -1.16 7.44
C ASP A 198 -13.92 -0.90 6.32
N PHE A 199 -14.63 -1.95 5.95
CA PHE A 199 -15.67 -1.95 4.92
C PHE A 199 -16.94 -2.61 5.48
N ASP A 200 -18.05 -1.87 5.53
CA ASP A 200 -19.35 -2.48 5.76
C ASP A 200 -19.89 -2.99 4.43
N MET A 201 -20.28 -4.25 4.40
CA MET A 201 -20.73 -4.95 3.21
C MET A 201 -22.25 -5.13 3.23
N VAL A 202 -22.88 -5.03 2.07
CA VAL A 202 -24.31 -5.32 1.86
C VAL A 202 -24.47 -6.34 0.73
N PRO A 203 -25.61 -7.06 0.65
CA PRO A 203 -25.92 -7.84 -0.54
C PRO A 203 -25.92 -6.94 -1.78
N ARG A 204 -25.57 -7.48 -2.92
CA ARG A 204 -25.57 -6.74 -4.19
C ARG A 204 -26.97 -6.32 -4.56
N GLU A 205 -27.14 -5.06 -4.99
CA GLU A 205 -28.43 -4.50 -5.39
C GLU A 205 -29.00 -5.19 -6.64
N ASP A 206 -28.13 -5.68 -7.54
CA ASP A 206 -28.53 -6.37 -8.76
C ASP A 206 -29.07 -7.79 -8.54
N GLY A 207 -29.15 -8.25 -7.28
CA GLY A 207 -29.62 -9.58 -6.90
C GLY A 207 -28.67 -10.73 -7.22
N THR A 208 -27.49 -10.45 -7.78
CA THR A 208 -26.45 -11.47 -8.00
C THR A 208 -25.83 -11.90 -6.68
N VAL A 209 -25.31 -13.14 -6.63
CA VAL A 209 -24.65 -13.66 -5.42
C VAL A 209 -23.36 -12.86 -5.15
N GLY A 210 -23.24 -12.34 -3.94
CA GLY A 210 -22.08 -11.58 -3.50
C GLY A 210 -22.43 -10.38 -2.64
N ASN A 211 -21.40 -9.60 -2.32
CA ASN A 211 -21.54 -8.38 -1.53
C ASN A 211 -20.92 -7.20 -2.27
N GLU A 212 -21.42 -6.01 -1.93
CA GLU A 212 -20.86 -4.74 -2.35
C GLU A 212 -20.55 -3.84 -1.15
N ILE A 213 -19.80 -2.78 -1.37
CA ILE A 213 -19.33 -1.88 -0.32
C ILE A 213 -20.41 -0.83 -0.05
N ALA A 214 -21.04 -0.89 1.14
CA ALA A 214 -21.96 0.15 1.59
C ALA A 214 -21.23 1.36 2.22
N ARG A 215 -20.13 1.09 2.94
CA ARG A 215 -19.39 2.14 3.62
C ARG A 215 -17.90 1.82 3.71
N ARG A 216 -17.06 2.85 3.57
CA ARG A 216 -15.60 2.82 3.75
C ARG A 216 -15.25 3.61 5.00
N ILE A 217 -14.38 3.05 5.86
CA ILE A 217 -13.97 3.67 7.12
C ILE A 217 -12.45 3.55 7.25
N ILE A 218 -11.77 4.68 7.41
CA ILE A 218 -10.33 4.69 7.73
C ILE A 218 -10.20 4.71 9.25
N LYS A 219 -9.57 3.70 9.82
CA LYS A 219 -9.35 3.56 11.27
C LYS A 219 -7.99 4.08 11.68
N VAL A 220 -6.97 3.84 10.84
CA VAL A 220 -5.57 4.22 11.08
C VAL A 220 -4.93 4.53 9.73
N VAL A 221 -4.07 5.54 9.71
CA VAL A 221 -3.22 5.88 8.57
C VAL A 221 -1.78 5.97 9.03
N ASN A 222 -0.88 5.38 8.25
CA ASN A 222 0.58 5.54 8.37
C ASN A 222 1.14 5.25 9.77
N LEU A 223 0.63 4.22 10.47
CA LEU A 223 1.19 3.76 11.74
C LEU A 223 2.53 3.06 11.51
N THR A 224 3.60 3.55 12.14
CA THR A 224 4.92 2.90 12.14
C THR A 224 5.25 2.39 13.53
N PRO A 225 5.14 1.07 13.80
CA PRO A 225 5.38 0.50 15.13
C PRO A 225 6.78 0.74 15.69
N TYR A 226 7.78 0.90 14.83
CA TYR A 226 9.14 1.24 15.22
C TYR A 226 9.30 2.73 15.65
N ASN A 227 8.36 3.60 15.29
CA ASN A 227 8.29 5.01 15.72
C ASN A 227 6.88 5.57 15.49
N TYR A 228 5.92 5.17 16.32
CA TYR A 228 4.50 5.53 16.12
C TYR A 228 4.19 7.02 16.35
N VAL A 229 5.03 7.76 17.10
CA VAL A 229 4.90 9.21 17.32
C VAL A 229 5.64 10.06 16.27
N LYS A 230 6.30 9.43 15.30
CA LYS A 230 7.07 10.09 14.22
C LYS A 230 8.21 10.99 14.73
N HIS A 231 8.77 10.71 15.92
CA HIS A 231 9.85 11.50 16.48
C HIS A 231 11.09 11.47 15.58
N GLY A 232 11.56 12.64 15.17
CA GLY A 232 12.71 12.76 14.26
C GLY A 232 12.45 12.38 12.79
N MET A 233 11.21 12.01 12.43
CA MET A 233 10.80 11.72 11.04
C MET A 233 10.27 13.00 10.39
N ASN A 234 11.16 13.96 10.14
CA ASN A 234 10.79 15.28 9.61
C ASN A 234 10.78 15.35 8.07
N LEU A 235 11.31 14.32 7.42
CA LEU A 235 11.31 14.18 5.97
C LEU A 235 10.17 13.25 5.55
N THR A 236 9.55 13.57 4.44
CA THR A 236 8.62 12.64 3.79
C THR A 236 9.36 11.37 3.35
N ALA A 237 8.60 10.29 3.09
CA ALA A 237 9.19 9.04 2.64
C ALA A 237 9.99 9.22 1.34
N ILE A 238 9.53 10.09 0.43
CA ILE A 238 10.23 10.41 -0.82
C ILE A 238 11.52 11.20 -0.52
N GLU A 239 11.45 12.24 0.30
CA GLU A 239 12.64 13.02 0.69
C GLU A 239 13.69 12.14 1.33
N THR A 240 13.28 11.17 2.17
CA THR A 240 14.18 10.20 2.82
C THR A 240 14.96 9.35 1.81
N ILE A 241 14.34 8.95 0.70
CA ILE A 241 15.01 8.19 -0.38
C ILE A 241 16.19 8.98 -0.97
N PHE A 242 16.08 10.32 -1.00
CA PHE A 242 17.06 11.20 -1.61
C PHE A 242 17.99 11.89 -0.59
N ALA A 243 17.70 11.81 0.70
CA ALA A 243 18.59 12.36 1.72
C ALA A 243 20.00 11.76 1.61
N ARG A 244 21.03 12.60 1.80
CA ARG A 244 22.39 12.09 1.94
C ARG A 244 22.52 11.50 3.33
N THR A 245 22.84 10.23 3.41
CA THR A 245 23.33 9.59 4.64
C THR A 245 24.71 10.08 4.98
#